data_6cb0e3033feb6811797038f53c405367
#
_entry.id   6cb0e3033feb6811797038f53c405367
#
_cell.length_a   1.000
_cell.length_b   1.000
_cell.length_c   1.000
_cell.angle_alpha   90.00
_cell.angle_beta   90.00
_cell.angle_gamma   90.00
#
_symmetry.space_group_name_H-M   'P 1'
#
loop_
_entity.id
_entity.type
_entity.pdbx_description
1 polymer ?
#
loop_
_entity_poly.entity_id
_entity_poly.type
_entity_poly.pdbx_seq_one_letter_code
_entity_poly.pdbx_strand_id
1 'polypeptide(L)'
;VRQRILAPLGAALLTAGLLVVAGNQSAHAADTLLSQGRPALASSVENGESAAIAAVDGRTDTRWGSQWADPQWLRVDLGATATITQVVLQWETAYARAYQIQTSPDGNAWTTIKSVSNGAGGTETHAVSGSGRYVRMYGTQRGTGYGYSLFEFKVYGTSTVTPPPTDGPGYVYANPPVTGVVPSTETPPATNPPVTHREFQANCSVSRTNLNDDPIIFPNLPGASHSHTFMGNRTTNAGSTLASLQAGGTSCVTPGDKTGYWMPTLYNGDQAVQPDGPQVIYYKSGVIDYRSVRPFPPGLRYVVGSPTATQDEFRNAPGAVEGFECGNSAFNWDIPANCPAGTQLNVRYQAPSCWNGLHLDSPDHKSHMAYPVNGVCPVSHPVAVPMIEFKMAWPVSGNMAGVRFASGRGFSFHYDVYNVWEPPILAALVRHCINGGLQCNPRGFDQYKPERGAALNENYQLP
;
A
#
# COMPACT_ATOMS: atom_id res chain seq x y z
N VAL A 1 -83.23 40.31 -34.34
CA VAL A 1 -81.86 40.07 -34.03
C VAL A 1 -81.46 38.77 -34.70
N ARG A 2 -80.54 38.78 -35.66
CA ARG A 2 -80.27 37.71 -36.60
C ARG A 2 -79.23 36.73 -36.04
N GLN A 3 -79.60 35.47 -35.98
CA GLN A 3 -78.67 34.34 -35.84
C GLN A 3 -78.00 34.06 -37.19
N ARG A 4 -76.70 33.86 -37.18
CA ARG A 4 -75.97 33.22 -38.28
C ARG A 4 -75.40 31.88 -37.79
N ILE A 5 -75.83 30.82 -38.46
CA ILE A 5 -75.37 29.45 -38.34
C ILE A 5 -74.11 29.36 -39.20
N LEU A 6 -73.04 28.85 -38.61
CA LEU A 6 -71.84 28.42 -39.33
C LEU A 6 -71.64 26.92 -39.12
N ALA A 7 -71.62 26.20 -40.24
CA ALA A 7 -71.37 24.77 -40.29
C ALA A 7 -69.88 24.42 -40.06
N PRO A 8 -69.56 23.27 -39.47
CA PRO A 8 -68.16 22.84 -39.28
C PRO A 8 -67.61 22.12 -40.51
N LEU A 9 -66.45 22.57 -41.00
CA LEU A 9 -65.62 21.81 -41.93
C LEU A 9 -64.92 20.67 -41.18
N GLY A 10 -65.14 19.43 -41.66
CA GLY A 10 -64.44 18.25 -41.22
C GLY A 10 -62.98 18.27 -41.75
N ALA A 11 -62.01 18.24 -40.83
CA ALA A 11 -60.61 17.97 -41.15
C ALA A 11 -60.34 16.49 -40.97
N ALA A 12 -60.05 15.80 -42.05
CA ALA A 12 -59.57 14.42 -42.01
C ALA A 12 -58.09 14.39 -41.55
N LEU A 13 -57.82 13.84 -40.37
CA LEU A 13 -56.49 13.55 -39.93
C LEU A 13 -55.97 12.24 -40.56
N LEU A 14 -54.99 12.35 -41.45
CA LEU A 14 -54.18 11.23 -41.88
C LEU A 14 -53.13 10.94 -40.76
N THR A 15 -53.35 9.86 -40.02
CA THR A 15 -52.30 9.32 -39.13
C THR A 15 -51.29 8.52 -39.89
N ALA A 16 -50.14 9.15 -40.21
CA ALA A 16 -48.97 8.43 -40.68
C ALA A 16 -48.34 7.68 -39.51
N GLY A 17 -48.50 6.37 -39.47
CA GLY A 17 -47.85 5.50 -38.49
C GLY A 17 -46.34 5.46 -38.75
N LEU A 18 -45.55 6.13 -37.90
CA LEU A 18 -44.12 5.95 -37.85
C LEU A 18 -43.86 4.58 -37.19
N LEU A 19 -43.46 3.58 -37.96
CA LEU A 19 -42.82 2.38 -37.41
C LEU A 19 -41.43 2.81 -36.89
N VAL A 20 -41.30 2.97 -35.58
CA VAL A 20 -39.98 3.05 -34.92
C VAL A 20 -39.46 1.62 -34.87
N VAL A 21 -38.59 1.23 -35.79
CA VAL A 21 -37.76 0.06 -35.64
C VAL A 21 -36.76 0.39 -34.54
N ALA A 22 -37.04 -0.07 -33.31
CA ALA A 22 -36.07 -0.09 -32.23
C ALA A 22 -34.96 -1.09 -32.60
N GLY A 23 -33.94 -0.62 -33.29
CA GLY A 23 -32.70 -1.34 -33.43
C GLY A 23 -32.14 -1.55 -32.02
N ASN A 24 -32.01 -2.80 -31.58
CA ASN A 24 -31.19 -3.16 -30.42
C ASN A 24 -29.74 -2.75 -30.75
N GLN A 25 -29.40 -1.50 -30.46
CA GLN A 25 -28.01 -1.13 -30.30
C GLN A 25 -27.58 -1.74 -28.97
N SER A 26 -26.85 -2.84 -29.05
CA SER A 26 -26.05 -3.31 -27.91
C SER A 26 -25.19 -2.11 -27.47
N ALA A 27 -25.47 -1.58 -26.30
CA ALA A 27 -24.60 -0.56 -25.72
C ALA A 27 -23.21 -1.20 -25.56
N HIS A 28 -22.29 -0.90 -26.49
CA HIS A 28 -20.89 -1.20 -26.30
C HIS A 28 -20.47 -0.46 -25.03
N ALA A 29 -19.93 -1.18 -24.07
CA ALA A 29 -19.28 -0.56 -22.92
C ALA A 29 -18.28 0.46 -23.48
N ALA A 30 -18.33 1.71 -23.00
CA ALA A 30 -17.41 2.74 -23.42
C ALA A 30 -15.98 2.30 -23.14
N ASP A 31 -15.07 2.53 -24.09
CA ASP A 31 -13.65 2.25 -23.91
C ASP A 31 -13.12 2.99 -22.68
N THR A 32 -12.51 2.27 -21.77
CA THR A 32 -11.91 2.81 -20.54
C THR A 32 -10.39 2.80 -20.63
N LEU A 33 -9.75 3.72 -19.91
CA LEU A 33 -8.29 3.71 -19.75
C LEU A 33 -7.90 2.56 -18.83
N LEU A 34 -7.23 1.55 -19.39
CA LEU A 34 -6.91 0.28 -18.71
C LEU A 34 -5.51 0.27 -18.09
N SER A 35 -4.59 1.12 -18.55
CA SER A 35 -3.17 1.10 -18.18
C SER A 35 -2.81 1.95 -16.99
N GLN A 36 -3.62 2.95 -16.61
CA GLN A 36 -3.25 3.90 -15.57
C GLN A 36 -3.08 3.21 -14.22
N GLY A 37 -1.95 3.50 -13.53
CA GLY A 37 -1.62 2.91 -12.24
C GLY A 37 -1.33 1.39 -12.30
N ARG A 38 -1.23 0.80 -13.49
CA ARG A 38 -0.99 -0.64 -13.64
C ARG A 38 0.49 -1.00 -13.56
N PRO A 39 0.82 -2.24 -13.16
CA PRO A 39 2.19 -2.71 -13.15
C PRO A 39 2.85 -2.54 -14.51
N ALA A 40 4.00 -1.87 -14.54
CA ALA A 40 4.79 -1.69 -15.73
C ALA A 40 6.22 -2.22 -15.55
N LEU A 41 6.75 -2.84 -16.58
CA LEU A 41 8.13 -3.31 -16.67
C LEU A 41 8.74 -2.85 -17.97
N ALA A 42 10.05 -2.64 -17.96
CA ALA A 42 10.81 -2.26 -19.15
C ALA A 42 12.04 -3.15 -19.33
N SER A 43 12.53 -3.20 -20.55
CA SER A 43 13.81 -3.88 -20.88
C SER A 43 15.01 -3.25 -20.19
N SER A 44 14.96 -1.94 -19.97
CA SER A 44 15.97 -1.17 -19.26
C SER A 44 15.37 0.14 -18.73
N VAL A 45 16.11 0.79 -17.85
CA VAL A 45 15.87 2.17 -17.40
C VAL A 45 17.16 2.98 -17.57
N GLU A 46 17.02 4.25 -17.91
CA GLU A 46 18.14 5.17 -18.10
C GLU A 46 18.82 5.46 -16.76
N ASN A 47 18.01 5.71 -15.73
CA ASN A 47 18.44 6.02 -14.36
C ASN A 47 17.31 5.73 -13.37
N GLY A 48 17.56 5.94 -12.07
CA GLY A 48 16.57 5.66 -11.00
C GLY A 48 15.29 6.49 -11.05
N GLU A 49 15.28 7.63 -11.73
CA GLU A 49 14.11 8.52 -11.85
C GLU A 49 13.25 8.21 -13.08
N SER A 50 13.77 7.40 -14.01
CA SER A 50 13.14 7.07 -15.30
C SER A 50 12.48 5.68 -15.28
N ALA A 51 11.84 5.30 -14.18
CA ALA A 51 11.25 3.97 -13.98
C ALA A 51 10.06 3.70 -14.91
N ALA A 52 9.83 2.43 -15.26
CA ALA A 52 8.75 2.00 -16.15
C ALA A 52 7.35 2.47 -15.71
N ILE A 53 7.09 2.51 -14.39
CA ILE A 53 5.82 2.92 -13.82
C ILE A 53 5.47 4.39 -14.12
N ALA A 54 6.46 5.25 -14.28
CA ALA A 54 6.26 6.66 -14.59
C ALA A 54 5.57 6.90 -15.95
N ALA A 55 5.53 5.91 -16.83
CA ALA A 55 4.80 6.00 -18.10
C ALA A 55 3.31 5.58 -18.00
N VAL A 56 2.81 5.28 -16.80
CA VAL A 56 1.41 4.91 -16.57
C VAL A 56 0.86 5.52 -15.27
N ASP A 57 1.52 6.52 -14.71
CA ASP A 57 1.14 7.15 -13.44
C ASP A 57 0.14 8.31 -13.59
N GLY A 58 -0.18 8.69 -14.83
CA GLY A 58 -1.11 9.77 -15.16
C GLY A 58 -0.50 11.17 -15.08
N ARG A 59 0.83 11.27 -14.95
CA ARG A 59 1.57 12.54 -14.82
C ARG A 59 2.33 12.86 -16.11
N THR A 60 2.45 14.13 -16.43
CA THR A 60 3.21 14.61 -17.62
C THR A 60 4.56 15.22 -17.25
N ASP A 61 4.91 15.21 -15.96
CA ASP A 61 6.18 15.68 -15.41
C ASP A 61 7.10 14.53 -14.97
N THR A 62 6.65 13.29 -15.10
CA THR A 62 7.39 12.05 -14.90
C THR A 62 7.49 11.29 -16.22
N ARG A 63 8.48 10.42 -16.37
CA ARG A 63 8.69 9.64 -17.59
C ARG A 63 9.40 8.31 -17.35
N TRP A 64 9.15 7.32 -18.21
CA TRP A 64 10.09 6.24 -18.43
C TRP A 64 11.16 6.67 -19.43
N GLY A 65 12.42 6.29 -19.19
CA GLY A 65 13.52 6.41 -20.14
C GLY A 65 14.30 5.10 -20.20
N SER A 66 14.60 4.62 -21.40
CA SER A 66 15.43 3.43 -21.63
C SER A 66 16.90 3.75 -21.74
N GLN A 67 17.75 2.72 -21.69
CA GLN A 67 19.12 2.81 -22.19
C GLN A 67 19.13 3.15 -23.69
N TRP A 68 20.24 3.73 -24.16
CA TRP A 68 20.43 4.24 -25.54
C TRP A 68 20.82 3.12 -26.51
N ALA A 69 19.97 2.13 -26.62
CA ALA A 69 20.17 0.95 -27.46
C ALA A 69 18.86 0.47 -28.11
N ASP A 70 18.96 -0.27 -29.18
CA ASP A 70 17.87 -0.96 -29.86
C ASP A 70 18.09 -2.47 -29.77
N PRO A 71 17.02 -3.28 -29.56
CA PRO A 71 15.66 -2.88 -29.28
C PRO A 71 15.43 -2.61 -27.76
N GLN A 72 14.38 -1.86 -27.45
CA GLN A 72 13.89 -1.68 -26.08
C GLN A 72 12.37 -1.83 -26.04
N TRP A 73 11.82 -2.12 -24.85
CA TRP A 73 10.38 -2.23 -24.69
C TRP A 73 9.91 -1.74 -23.31
N LEU A 74 8.69 -1.26 -23.30
CA LEU A 74 7.90 -1.00 -22.10
C LEU A 74 6.62 -1.80 -22.18
N ARG A 75 6.31 -2.63 -21.16
CA ARG A 75 5.08 -3.41 -21.05
C ARG A 75 4.25 -3.01 -19.84
N VAL A 76 2.93 -3.13 -19.98
CA VAL A 76 1.96 -2.93 -18.91
C VAL A 76 1.19 -4.23 -18.68
N ASP A 77 0.97 -4.61 -17.42
CA ASP A 77 0.08 -5.70 -17.02
C ASP A 77 -1.30 -5.11 -16.69
N LEU A 78 -2.29 -5.34 -17.51
CA LEU A 78 -3.66 -4.87 -17.33
C LEU A 78 -4.41 -5.61 -16.22
N GLY A 79 -3.80 -6.63 -15.61
CA GLY A 79 -4.37 -7.42 -14.52
C GLY A 79 -5.26 -8.58 -14.99
N ALA A 80 -5.91 -8.46 -16.14
CA ALA A 80 -6.66 -9.54 -16.81
C ALA A 80 -6.67 -9.34 -18.32
N THR A 81 -7.12 -10.37 -19.03
CA THR A 81 -7.34 -10.28 -20.48
C THR A 81 -8.37 -9.18 -20.78
N ALA A 82 -7.98 -8.26 -21.65
CA ALA A 82 -8.79 -7.16 -22.12
C ALA A 82 -8.88 -7.15 -23.66
N THR A 83 -9.95 -6.60 -24.19
CA THR A 83 -10.03 -6.21 -25.60
C THR A 83 -9.45 -4.80 -25.72
N ILE A 84 -8.42 -4.64 -26.54
CA ILE A 84 -7.69 -3.39 -26.73
C ILE A 84 -8.17 -2.72 -28.01
N THR A 85 -8.60 -1.48 -27.94
CA THR A 85 -9.18 -0.73 -29.05
C THR A 85 -8.34 0.47 -29.45
N GLN A 86 -7.58 1.05 -28.48
CA GLN A 86 -6.74 2.22 -28.74
C GLN A 86 -5.51 2.20 -27.85
N VAL A 87 -4.39 2.69 -28.39
CA VAL A 87 -3.17 2.99 -27.64
C VAL A 87 -2.72 4.41 -27.92
N VAL A 88 -2.39 5.16 -26.86
CA VAL A 88 -1.80 6.49 -26.97
C VAL A 88 -0.43 6.49 -26.34
N LEU A 89 0.57 6.93 -27.11
CA LEU A 89 1.94 7.10 -26.66
C LEU A 89 2.24 8.61 -26.56
N GLN A 90 2.54 9.08 -25.38
CA GLN A 90 3.03 10.46 -25.19
C GLN A 90 4.54 10.43 -25.01
N TRP A 91 5.24 10.64 -26.12
CA TRP A 91 6.68 10.65 -26.14
C TRP A 91 7.23 11.93 -25.50
N GLU A 92 8.33 11.79 -24.84
CA GLU A 92 9.26 12.89 -24.54
C GLU A 92 10.06 13.20 -25.82
N THR A 93 11.14 13.98 -25.75
CA THR A 93 11.98 14.30 -26.93
C THR A 93 12.62 13.05 -27.56
N ALA A 94 12.91 12.02 -26.75
CA ALA A 94 13.50 10.78 -27.20
C ALA A 94 12.40 9.74 -27.52
N TYR A 95 12.12 9.55 -28.81
CA TYR A 95 11.00 8.73 -29.29
C TYR A 95 11.45 7.57 -30.18
N ALA A 96 10.54 6.64 -30.46
CA ALA A 96 10.72 5.57 -31.42
C ALA A 96 10.35 5.99 -32.84
N ARG A 97 11.31 5.86 -33.78
CA ARG A 97 11.03 6.01 -35.23
C ARG A 97 10.36 4.76 -35.78
N ALA A 98 10.77 3.56 -35.34
CA ALA A 98 10.08 2.33 -35.67
C ALA A 98 9.79 1.53 -34.39
N TYR A 99 8.55 1.05 -34.27
CA TYR A 99 8.10 0.27 -33.14
C TYR A 99 6.86 -0.57 -33.45
N GLN A 100 6.56 -1.50 -32.55
CA GLN A 100 5.37 -2.32 -32.57
C GLN A 100 4.59 -2.14 -31.26
N ILE A 101 3.26 -2.14 -31.37
CA ILE A 101 2.37 -2.35 -30.23
C ILE A 101 1.97 -3.82 -30.27
N GLN A 102 2.21 -4.51 -29.16
CA GLN A 102 2.01 -5.96 -29.07
C GLN A 102 1.18 -6.30 -27.84
N THR A 103 0.40 -7.38 -27.94
CA THR A 103 -0.36 -7.96 -26.84
C THR A 103 0.14 -9.37 -26.52
N SER A 104 -0.07 -9.80 -25.27
CA SER A 104 0.24 -11.15 -24.83
C SER A 104 -0.74 -11.60 -23.74
N PRO A 105 -1.14 -12.89 -23.70
CA PRO A 105 -1.91 -13.44 -22.60
C PRO A 105 -1.08 -13.71 -21.34
N ASP A 106 0.22 -14.01 -21.48
CA ASP A 106 1.10 -14.54 -20.43
C ASP A 106 2.39 -13.74 -20.22
N GLY A 107 2.62 -12.71 -21.05
CA GLY A 107 3.84 -11.87 -21.00
C GLY A 107 5.07 -12.50 -21.69
N ASN A 108 4.93 -13.68 -22.32
CA ASN A 108 5.99 -14.41 -23.02
C ASN A 108 5.77 -14.49 -24.53
N ALA A 109 4.59 -14.98 -24.96
CA ALA A 109 4.22 -15.02 -26.37
C ALA A 109 3.54 -13.71 -26.79
N TRP A 110 4.07 -13.04 -27.82
CA TRP A 110 3.64 -11.71 -28.23
C TRP A 110 3.04 -11.69 -29.62
N THR A 111 1.88 -11.06 -29.77
CA THR A 111 1.20 -10.81 -31.03
C THR A 111 1.24 -9.32 -31.36
N THR A 112 1.75 -8.96 -32.53
CA THR A 112 1.76 -7.56 -32.99
C THR A 112 0.36 -7.14 -33.45
N ILE A 113 -0.18 -6.08 -32.86
CA ILE A 113 -1.47 -5.50 -33.21
C ILE A 113 -1.34 -4.16 -33.95
N LYS A 114 -0.13 -3.58 -33.97
CA LYS A 114 0.22 -2.40 -34.75
C LYS A 114 1.71 -2.36 -35.02
N SER A 115 2.10 -2.00 -36.26
CA SER A 115 3.48 -1.66 -36.59
C SER A 115 3.54 -0.20 -37.08
N VAL A 116 4.55 0.52 -36.61
CA VAL A 116 4.86 1.91 -36.99
C VAL A 116 6.28 1.96 -37.51
N SER A 117 6.50 2.49 -38.71
CA SER A 117 7.84 2.61 -39.35
C SER A 117 8.33 4.05 -39.47
N ASN A 118 7.47 5.01 -39.19
CA ASN A 118 7.72 6.46 -39.32
C ASN A 118 7.14 7.22 -38.13
N GLY A 119 7.45 6.81 -36.92
CA GLY A 119 7.07 7.54 -35.70
C GLY A 119 7.63 8.96 -35.74
N ALA A 120 6.85 9.92 -35.29
CA ALA A 120 7.19 11.35 -35.32
C ALA A 120 7.45 11.92 -33.92
N GLY A 121 7.23 11.15 -32.87
CA GLY A 121 7.28 11.64 -31.47
C GLY A 121 6.04 12.46 -31.09
N GLY A 122 6.13 13.16 -29.95
CA GLY A 122 4.98 13.88 -29.40
C GLY A 122 3.87 12.92 -28.96
N THR A 123 2.61 13.23 -29.23
CA THR A 123 1.48 12.35 -28.90
C THR A 123 1.02 11.58 -30.14
N GLU A 124 1.17 10.27 -30.10
CA GLU A 124 0.74 9.36 -31.15
C GLU A 124 -0.45 8.52 -30.68
N THR A 125 -1.56 8.58 -31.42
CA THR A 125 -2.78 7.82 -31.11
C THR A 125 -3.02 6.76 -32.19
N HIS A 126 -3.13 5.51 -31.75
CA HIS A 126 -3.30 4.35 -32.62
C HIS A 126 -4.61 3.64 -32.31
N ALA A 127 -5.53 3.62 -33.28
CA ALA A 127 -6.62 2.65 -33.26
C ALA A 127 -6.02 1.27 -33.53
N VAL A 128 -6.34 0.30 -32.68
CA VAL A 128 -5.84 -1.07 -32.73
C VAL A 128 -6.97 -2.05 -32.50
N SER A 129 -6.76 -3.31 -32.83
CA SER A 129 -7.66 -4.40 -32.48
C SER A 129 -6.83 -5.58 -31.99
N GLY A 130 -6.99 -5.91 -30.72
CA GLY A 130 -6.26 -7.01 -30.12
C GLY A 130 -6.84 -7.43 -28.78
N SER A 131 -6.33 -8.52 -28.23
CA SER A 131 -6.71 -9.00 -26.90
C SER A 131 -5.47 -9.52 -26.18
N GLY A 132 -5.41 -9.28 -24.87
CA GLY A 132 -4.35 -9.76 -24.02
C GLY A 132 -4.41 -9.18 -22.63
N ARG A 133 -3.71 -9.81 -21.68
CA ARG A 133 -3.47 -9.26 -20.35
C ARG A 133 -2.33 -8.24 -20.35
N TYR A 134 -1.32 -8.50 -21.19
CA TYR A 134 -0.15 -7.63 -21.30
C TYR A 134 -0.17 -6.87 -22.61
N VAL A 135 0.20 -5.59 -22.56
CA VAL A 135 0.40 -4.75 -23.75
C VAL A 135 1.79 -4.16 -23.65
N ARG A 136 2.55 -4.15 -24.76
CA ARG A 136 3.84 -3.49 -24.79
C ARG A 136 4.05 -2.62 -26.04
N MET A 137 4.80 -1.56 -25.89
CA MET A 137 5.52 -0.89 -26.95
C MET A 137 6.89 -1.58 -27.09
N TYR A 138 7.22 -2.04 -28.29
CA TYR A 138 8.50 -2.67 -28.64
C TYR A 138 9.20 -1.81 -29.70
N GLY A 139 10.15 -0.98 -29.25
CA GLY A 139 10.90 -0.09 -30.11
C GLY A 139 12.05 -0.83 -30.79
N THR A 140 12.11 -0.72 -32.11
CA THR A 140 13.13 -1.37 -32.95
C THR A 140 14.10 -0.39 -33.57
N GLN A 141 13.75 0.91 -33.61
CA GLN A 141 14.63 1.97 -34.10
C GLN A 141 14.30 3.28 -33.36
N ARG A 142 15.31 3.85 -32.75
CA ARG A 142 15.24 5.16 -32.11
C ARG A 142 15.11 6.29 -33.13
N GLY A 143 14.36 7.34 -32.78
CA GLY A 143 14.21 8.57 -33.59
C GLY A 143 15.30 9.60 -33.33
N THR A 144 16.05 9.45 -32.22
CA THR A 144 17.09 10.37 -31.76
C THR A 144 18.36 9.61 -31.35
N GLY A 145 19.40 10.32 -30.96
CA GLY A 145 20.61 9.74 -30.40
C GLY A 145 20.46 9.19 -28.97
N TYR A 146 19.33 9.50 -28.30
CA TYR A 146 19.01 9.03 -26.95
C TYR A 146 18.26 7.69 -26.99
N GLY A 147 17.76 7.22 -25.82
CA GLY A 147 16.95 6.03 -25.73
C GLY A 147 15.51 6.21 -26.24
N TYR A 148 14.57 5.52 -25.61
CA TYR A 148 13.13 5.72 -25.77
C TYR A 148 12.63 6.36 -24.48
N SER A 149 11.75 7.35 -24.57
CA SER A 149 11.22 8.06 -23.41
C SER A 149 9.75 8.36 -23.56
N LEU A 150 8.95 7.87 -22.62
CA LEU A 150 7.49 8.05 -22.61
C LEU A 150 7.06 8.77 -21.33
N PHE A 151 6.37 9.90 -21.48
CA PHE A 151 5.59 10.49 -20.38
C PHE A 151 4.42 9.60 -20.04
N GLU A 152 3.68 9.08 -21.07
CA GLU A 152 2.52 8.23 -20.84
C GLU A 152 2.36 7.15 -21.91
N PHE A 153 2.01 5.95 -21.46
CA PHE A 153 1.58 4.83 -22.28
C PHE A 153 0.14 4.46 -21.91
N LYS A 154 -0.82 5.02 -22.63
CA LYS A 154 -2.24 4.83 -22.36
C LYS A 154 -2.81 3.72 -23.25
N VAL A 155 -3.43 2.73 -22.64
CA VAL A 155 -4.11 1.61 -23.30
C VAL A 155 -5.59 1.71 -22.98
N TYR A 156 -6.42 1.78 -24.01
CA TYR A 156 -7.87 1.84 -23.90
C TYR A 156 -8.52 0.59 -24.46
N GLY A 157 -9.67 0.26 -23.89
CA GLY A 157 -10.43 -0.91 -24.30
C GLY A 157 -11.49 -1.30 -23.29
N THR A 158 -11.90 -2.56 -23.36
CA THR A 158 -12.86 -3.17 -22.43
C THR A 158 -12.23 -4.35 -21.71
N SER A 159 -12.38 -4.39 -20.39
CA SER A 159 -11.92 -5.50 -19.55
C SER A 159 -13.02 -5.89 -18.58
N THR A 160 -13.06 -7.18 -18.21
CA THR A 160 -13.91 -7.65 -17.12
C THR A 160 -13.40 -7.23 -15.74
N VAL A 161 -12.15 -6.77 -15.67
CA VAL A 161 -11.61 -6.18 -14.45
C VAL A 161 -11.93 -4.68 -14.50
N THR A 162 -12.74 -4.24 -13.57
CA THR A 162 -12.92 -2.81 -13.29
C THR A 162 -11.54 -2.19 -13.10
N PRO A 163 -11.17 -1.09 -13.80
CA PRO A 163 -9.97 -0.34 -13.45
C PRO A 163 -10.03 -0.04 -11.96
N PRO A 164 -8.87 0.05 -11.26
CA PRO A 164 -8.89 0.59 -9.91
C PRO A 164 -9.71 1.88 -9.97
N PRO A 165 -10.65 2.11 -9.06
CA PRO A 165 -11.31 3.38 -8.98
C PRO A 165 -10.23 4.46 -9.02
N THR A 166 -10.43 5.52 -9.77
CA THR A 166 -9.66 6.74 -9.61
C THR A 166 -10.13 7.35 -8.30
N ASP A 167 -9.75 6.71 -7.22
CA ASP A 167 -9.90 7.27 -5.90
C ASP A 167 -9.11 8.56 -5.93
N GLY A 168 -9.70 9.67 -5.64
CA GLY A 168 -9.18 11.03 -5.84
C GLY A 168 -7.71 11.26 -5.37
N PRO A 169 -7.24 12.49 -5.32
CA PRO A 169 -5.87 12.80 -4.92
C PRO A 169 -5.56 12.28 -3.51
N GLY A 170 -4.33 11.82 -3.28
CA GLY A 170 -3.85 11.35 -1.98
C GLY A 170 -3.76 9.83 -1.83
N TYR A 171 -4.27 9.04 -2.78
CA TYR A 171 -4.03 7.60 -2.80
C TYR A 171 -2.68 7.26 -3.42
N VAL A 172 -1.96 6.32 -2.80
CA VAL A 172 -0.74 5.71 -3.35
C VAL A 172 -1.02 4.25 -3.65
N TYR A 173 -0.88 3.85 -4.89
CA TYR A 173 -1.22 2.49 -5.33
C TYR A 173 -0.08 1.51 -5.13
N ALA A 174 -0.43 0.28 -4.78
CA ALA A 174 0.48 -0.84 -4.79
C ALA A 174 0.81 -1.27 -6.23
N ASN A 175 2.07 -1.64 -6.46
CA ASN A 175 2.52 -2.12 -7.76
C ASN A 175 3.34 -3.42 -7.60
N PRO A 176 2.79 -4.58 -8.01
CA PRO A 176 1.42 -4.80 -8.49
C PRO A 176 0.37 -4.75 -7.37
N PRO A 177 -0.89 -4.42 -7.65
CA PRO A 177 -1.97 -4.59 -6.71
C PRO A 177 -2.26 -6.09 -6.48
N VAL A 178 -2.76 -6.42 -5.31
CA VAL A 178 -3.19 -7.78 -4.95
C VAL A 178 -4.69 -7.87 -5.09
N THR A 179 -5.16 -8.49 -6.16
CA THR A 179 -6.59 -8.63 -6.48
C THR A 179 -7.02 -10.10 -6.50
N GLY A 180 -8.33 -10.35 -6.50
CA GLY A 180 -8.90 -11.70 -6.57
C GLY A 180 -8.68 -12.54 -5.31
N VAL A 181 -8.34 -11.90 -4.19
CA VAL A 181 -8.22 -12.58 -2.89
C VAL A 181 -9.61 -12.68 -2.27
N VAL A 182 -9.92 -13.88 -1.78
CA VAL A 182 -11.12 -14.12 -0.95
C VAL A 182 -10.63 -14.32 0.49
N PRO A 183 -11.20 -13.63 1.47
CA PRO A 183 -10.84 -13.84 2.87
C PRO A 183 -11.05 -15.29 3.30
N SER A 184 -10.06 -15.88 3.94
CA SER A 184 -10.15 -17.25 4.42
C SER A 184 -10.95 -17.32 5.73
N THR A 185 -11.89 -18.24 5.79
CA THR A 185 -12.65 -18.58 7.00
C THR A 185 -12.20 -19.91 7.62
N GLU A 186 -11.14 -20.50 7.07
CA GLU A 186 -10.62 -21.76 7.57
C GLU A 186 -10.03 -21.64 8.98
N THR A 187 -10.24 -22.65 9.78
CA THR A 187 -9.56 -22.80 11.08
C THR A 187 -8.47 -23.84 10.94
N PRO A 188 -7.21 -23.44 10.97
CA PRO A 188 -6.10 -24.40 10.90
C PRO A 188 -6.14 -25.38 12.07
N PRO A 189 -5.61 -26.60 11.89
CA PRO A 189 -5.49 -27.58 12.97
C PRO A 189 -4.73 -27.01 14.16
N ALA A 190 -5.11 -27.43 15.37
CA ALA A 190 -4.39 -27.06 16.58
C ALA A 190 -2.94 -27.57 16.51
N THR A 191 -2.01 -26.74 16.92
CA THR A 191 -0.60 -27.11 17.03
C THR A 191 -0.35 -27.85 18.34
N ASN A 192 0.56 -28.81 18.32
CA ASN A 192 0.99 -29.51 19.55
C ASN A 192 2.51 -29.32 19.74
N PRO A 193 3.00 -28.70 20.84
CA PRO A 193 2.21 -28.01 21.86
C PRO A 193 1.44 -26.80 21.28
N PRO A 194 0.36 -26.38 21.95
CA PRO A 194 -0.41 -25.22 21.52
C PRO A 194 0.46 -23.96 21.45
N VAL A 195 0.33 -23.19 20.37
CA VAL A 195 0.96 -21.87 20.22
C VAL A 195 -0.14 -20.82 20.33
N THR A 196 0.00 -19.90 21.29
CA THR A 196 -0.97 -18.84 21.52
C THR A 196 -0.85 -17.70 20.49
N HIS A 197 0.37 -17.43 20.05
CA HIS A 197 0.67 -16.38 19.08
C HIS A 197 1.48 -16.96 17.93
N ARG A 198 1.12 -16.65 16.69
CA ARG A 198 1.87 -16.99 15.48
C ARG A 198 2.50 -15.70 15.04
N GLU A 199 3.80 -15.56 15.32
CA GLU A 199 4.46 -14.26 15.26
C GLU A 199 5.96 -14.36 15.05
N PHE A 200 6.56 -13.25 14.66
CA PHE A 200 7.96 -12.95 14.86
C PHE A 200 8.11 -11.54 15.44
N GLN A 201 9.29 -11.22 15.92
CA GLN A 201 9.60 -9.95 16.56
C GLN A 201 10.53 -9.14 15.67
N ALA A 202 10.31 -7.82 15.63
CA ALA A 202 11.26 -6.84 15.12
C ALA A 202 11.67 -5.96 16.30
N ASN A 203 12.76 -6.31 16.97
CA ASN A 203 13.21 -5.55 18.14
C ASN A 203 14.03 -4.36 17.68
N CYS A 204 13.51 -3.14 17.87
CA CYS A 204 14.12 -1.92 17.37
C CYS A 204 14.38 -0.92 18.49
N SER A 205 15.60 -0.38 18.53
CA SER A 205 15.95 0.73 19.42
C SER A 205 15.50 2.06 18.86
N VAL A 206 15.43 3.07 19.73
CA VAL A 206 15.25 4.46 19.30
C VAL A 206 16.36 4.84 18.32
N SER A 207 15.97 5.38 17.18
CA SER A 207 16.88 5.80 16.12
C SER A 207 17.05 7.30 16.04
N ARG A 208 15.98 8.06 16.31
CA ARG A 208 15.95 9.52 16.30
C ARG A 208 14.93 10.03 17.34
N THR A 209 15.17 11.19 17.90
CA THR A 209 14.34 11.74 19.00
C THR A 209 14.03 13.22 18.78
N ASN A 210 12.93 13.66 19.37
CA ASN A 210 12.53 15.06 19.45
C ASN A 210 12.45 15.76 18.09
N LEU A 211 11.96 15.06 17.08
CA LEU A 211 11.75 15.62 15.74
C LEU A 211 10.26 15.87 15.51
N ASN A 212 9.95 17.09 15.12
CA ASN A 212 8.58 17.49 14.73
C ASN A 212 8.33 17.14 13.24
N ASP A 213 8.73 15.95 12.87
CA ASP A 213 8.63 15.43 11.50
C ASP A 213 7.61 14.30 11.43
N ASP A 214 6.90 14.23 10.33
CA ASP A 214 5.99 13.13 9.98
C ASP A 214 5.89 12.98 8.46
N PRO A 215 6.56 11.97 7.87
CA PRO A 215 6.54 11.78 6.42
C PRO A 215 5.22 11.22 5.86
N ILE A 216 4.28 10.82 6.71
CA ILE A 216 2.96 10.35 6.29
C ILE A 216 1.96 11.50 6.31
N ILE A 217 1.77 12.15 7.47
CA ILE A 217 0.75 13.20 7.65
C ILE A 217 1.20 14.55 7.08
N PHE A 218 2.50 14.87 7.21
CA PHE A 218 3.08 16.16 6.77
C PHE A 218 4.29 15.95 5.85
N PRO A 219 4.11 15.25 4.70
CA PRO A 219 5.22 14.96 3.80
C PRO A 219 5.88 16.24 3.28
N ASN A 220 7.22 16.30 3.35
CA ASN A 220 8.05 17.45 2.96
C ASN A 220 7.79 18.74 3.75
N LEU A 221 7.18 18.65 4.93
CA LEU A 221 6.91 19.79 5.82
C LEU A 221 7.62 19.57 7.17
N PRO A 222 8.94 19.78 7.25
CA PRO A 222 9.67 19.60 8.51
C PRO A 222 9.15 20.57 9.57
N GLY A 223 9.01 20.09 10.80
CA GLY A 223 8.52 20.88 11.93
C GLY A 223 6.99 21.05 11.99
N ALA A 224 6.22 20.46 11.07
CA ALA A 224 4.76 20.64 11.03
C ALA A 224 4.01 19.73 12.02
N SER A 225 4.61 18.65 12.50
CA SER A 225 3.98 17.73 13.45
C SER A 225 4.33 18.06 14.91
N HIS A 226 3.66 17.40 15.85
CA HIS A 226 4.16 17.33 17.23
C HIS A 226 5.45 16.49 17.28
N SER A 227 6.14 16.51 18.42
CA SER A 227 7.40 15.79 18.58
C SER A 227 7.19 14.28 18.55
N HIS A 228 7.99 13.56 17.75
CA HIS A 228 8.03 12.11 17.63
C HIS A 228 9.33 11.51 18.14
N THR A 229 9.22 10.29 18.64
CA THR A 229 10.32 9.35 18.89
C THR A 229 10.27 8.30 17.79
N PHE A 230 11.38 8.19 17.04
CA PHE A 230 11.52 7.28 15.91
C PHE A 230 12.30 6.03 16.31
N MET A 231 11.92 4.88 15.72
CA MET A 231 12.60 3.60 15.84
C MET A 231 12.79 2.99 14.45
N GLY A 232 13.66 2.01 14.36
CA GLY A 232 13.97 1.33 13.10
C GLY A 232 14.84 2.21 12.20
N ASN A 233 14.31 2.70 11.11
CA ASN A 233 15.08 3.46 10.13
C ASN A 233 15.76 4.68 10.75
N ARG A 234 17.08 4.83 10.48
CA ARG A 234 17.91 5.89 11.06
C ARG A 234 17.86 7.22 10.30
N THR A 235 17.18 7.25 9.15
CA THR A 235 17.13 8.44 8.28
C THR A 235 15.74 9.04 8.16
N THR A 236 14.73 8.47 8.84
CA THR A 236 13.35 8.95 8.78
C THR A 236 13.23 10.42 9.14
N ASN A 237 12.60 11.23 8.29
CA ASN A 237 12.31 12.64 8.47
C ASN A 237 11.11 13.03 7.59
N ALA A 238 10.64 14.27 7.63
CA ALA A 238 9.49 14.75 6.86
C ALA A 238 9.63 14.54 5.33
N GLY A 239 10.85 14.55 4.79
CA GLY A 239 11.13 14.33 3.36
C GLY A 239 11.36 12.87 2.97
N SER A 240 11.08 11.91 3.86
CA SER A 240 11.34 10.49 3.61
C SER A 240 10.46 9.92 2.51
N THR A 241 11.12 9.20 1.59
CA THR A 241 10.50 8.40 0.54
C THR A 241 10.89 6.93 0.71
N LEU A 242 10.21 6.00 0.03
CA LEU A 242 10.60 4.59 0.03
C LEU A 242 12.09 4.42 -0.33
N ALA A 243 12.54 5.08 -1.38
CA ALA A 243 13.93 4.99 -1.85
C ALA A 243 14.94 5.53 -0.82
N SER A 244 14.65 6.69 -0.19
CA SER A 244 15.55 7.25 0.82
C SER A 244 15.63 6.38 2.08
N LEU A 245 14.52 5.76 2.48
CA LEU A 245 14.48 4.85 3.63
C LEU A 245 15.19 3.52 3.31
N GLN A 246 15.05 2.98 2.09
CA GLN A 246 15.79 1.80 1.64
C GLN A 246 17.32 1.99 1.67
N ALA A 247 17.78 3.20 1.33
CA ALA A 247 19.19 3.56 1.40
C ALA A 247 19.67 3.80 2.84
N GLY A 248 18.76 4.00 3.79
CA GLY A 248 19.06 4.24 5.20
C GLY A 248 19.49 2.98 5.95
N GLY A 249 20.15 3.22 7.10
CA GLY A 249 20.45 2.15 8.07
C GLY A 249 19.26 1.93 9.01
N THR A 250 19.36 0.88 9.83
CA THR A 250 18.34 0.54 10.83
C THR A 250 18.90 0.43 12.24
N SER A 251 18.05 0.62 13.26
CA SER A 251 18.30 0.29 14.66
C SER A 251 17.63 -1.02 15.08
N CYS A 252 16.95 -1.71 14.18
CA CYS A 252 16.36 -3.01 14.44
C CYS A 252 17.42 -4.10 14.49
N VAL A 253 17.15 -5.12 15.31
CA VAL A 253 18.02 -6.30 15.46
C VAL A 253 18.16 -7.05 14.14
N THR A 254 17.09 -7.14 13.35
CA THR A 254 17.12 -7.72 12.01
C THR A 254 17.51 -6.65 10.99
N PRO A 255 18.70 -6.73 10.34
CA PRO A 255 19.16 -5.70 9.41
C PRO A 255 18.26 -5.50 8.19
N GLY A 256 17.50 -6.52 7.79
CA GLY A 256 16.50 -6.45 6.71
C GLY A 256 15.25 -5.65 7.07
N ASP A 257 15.07 -5.26 8.32
CA ASP A 257 14.01 -4.34 8.75
C ASP A 257 14.52 -2.90 8.75
N LYS A 258 14.26 -2.19 7.67
CA LYS A 258 14.53 -0.75 7.52
C LYS A 258 13.26 0.09 7.65
N THR A 259 12.19 -0.48 8.20
CA THR A 259 10.92 0.21 8.42
C THR A 259 11.10 1.41 9.34
N GLY A 260 10.48 2.53 8.98
CA GLY A 260 10.29 3.65 9.88
C GLY A 260 9.09 3.40 10.78
N TYR A 261 9.32 3.46 12.08
CA TYR A 261 8.29 3.44 13.11
C TYR A 261 8.41 4.69 13.93
N TRP A 262 7.30 5.37 14.25
CA TRP A 262 7.34 6.50 15.16
C TRP A 262 6.06 6.63 15.96
N MET A 263 6.19 7.30 17.08
CA MET A 263 5.11 7.57 18.03
C MET A 263 5.35 8.92 18.70
N PRO A 264 4.32 9.54 19.29
CA PRO A 264 4.49 10.78 20.03
C PRO A 264 5.55 10.62 21.13
N THR A 265 6.44 11.60 21.25
CA THR A 265 7.42 11.64 22.34
C THR A 265 6.72 11.71 23.69
N LEU A 266 7.11 10.85 24.63
CA LEU A 266 6.65 10.93 26.02
C LEU A 266 7.43 12.01 26.75
N TYR A 267 6.76 12.81 27.56
CA TYR A 267 7.33 13.82 28.44
C TYR A 267 6.97 13.54 29.90
N ASN A 268 7.88 13.87 30.81
CA ASN A 268 7.60 14.02 32.24
C ASN A 268 7.93 15.48 32.61
N GLY A 269 6.90 16.28 32.85
CA GLY A 269 7.04 17.74 32.81
C GLY A 269 7.50 18.20 31.42
N ASP A 270 8.62 18.91 31.35
CA ASP A 270 9.24 19.38 30.10
C ASP A 270 10.39 18.47 29.60
N GLN A 271 10.68 17.38 30.30
CA GLN A 271 11.74 16.45 29.92
C GLN A 271 11.20 15.32 29.04
N ALA A 272 11.77 15.17 27.86
CA ALA A 272 11.47 14.03 27.00
C ALA A 272 12.02 12.74 27.63
N VAL A 273 11.20 11.71 27.68
CA VAL A 273 11.54 10.39 28.18
C VAL A 273 11.54 9.40 27.00
N GLN A 274 12.67 8.75 26.80
CA GLN A 274 12.81 7.77 25.73
C GLN A 274 12.57 6.35 26.27
N PRO A 275 12.03 5.44 25.44
CA PRO A 275 11.98 4.02 25.77
C PRO A 275 13.40 3.46 26.00
N ASP A 276 13.53 2.56 26.96
CA ASP A 276 14.80 1.90 27.28
C ASP A 276 15.06 0.70 26.37
N GLY A 277 16.27 0.64 25.78
CA GLY A 277 16.73 -0.48 24.98
C GLY A 277 15.89 -0.77 23.73
N PRO A 278 16.08 -1.92 23.08
CA PRO A 278 15.24 -2.32 21.96
C PRO A 278 13.80 -2.60 22.43
N GLN A 279 12.87 -1.89 21.84
CA GLN A 279 11.45 -2.11 22.07
C GLN A 279 10.93 -3.26 21.21
N VAL A 280 9.95 -4.01 21.71
CA VAL A 280 9.41 -5.16 20.99
C VAL A 280 8.27 -4.70 20.07
N ILE A 281 8.48 -4.92 18.77
CA ILE A 281 7.46 -4.75 17.75
C ILE A 281 7.10 -6.14 17.24
N TYR A 282 5.91 -6.60 17.57
CA TYR A 282 5.44 -7.91 17.11
C TYR A 282 4.81 -7.83 15.74
N TYR A 283 5.05 -8.85 14.94
CA TYR A 283 4.36 -9.13 13.68
C TYR A 283 3.61 -10.44 13.85
N LYS A 284 2.29 -10.35 14.08
CA LYS A 284 1.43 -11.48 14.46
C LYS A 284 0.43 -11.83 13.37
N SER A 285 -0.18 -13.01 13.46
CA SER A 285 -1.45 -13.23 12.77
C SER A 285 -2.56 -12.50 13.52
N GLY A 286 -3.25 -11.57 12.82
CA GLY A 286 -4.50 -10.96 13.30
C GLY A 286 -5.75 -11.76 12.90
N VAL A 287 -5.60 -12.82 12.08
CA VAL A 287 -6.71 -13.64 11.55
C VAL A 287 -6.61 -15.08 12.03
N ILE A 288 -7.77 -15.79 12.04
CA ILE A 288 -7.85 -17.21 12.47
C ILE A 288 -7.02 -18.09 11.53
N ASP A 289 -7.20 -17.95 10.21
CA ASP A 289 -6.36 -18.67 9.26
C ASP A 289 -5.01 -17.95 9.08
N TYR A 290 -4.12 -18.19 10.02
CA TYR A 290 -2.77 -17.64 10.01
C TYR A 290 -1.94 -18.03 8.77
N ARG A 291 -2.32 -19.08 8.04
CA ARG A 291 -1.69 -19.51 6.79
C ARG A 291 -1.98 -18.60 5.61
N SER A 292 -3.08 -17.83 5.70
CA SER A 292 -3.49 -16.86 4.67
C SER A 292 -2.71 -15.55 4.72
N VAL A 293 -1.96 -15.28 5.78
CA VAL A 293 -1.21 -14.04 5.98
C VAL A 293 -0.11 -13.90 4.93
N ARG A 294 -0.07 -12.74 4.28
CA ARG A 294 0.92 -12.37 3.26
C ARG A 294 1.86 -11.29 3.78
N PRO A 295 3.12 -11.22 3.30
CA PRO A 295 4.00 -10.12 3.67
C PRO A 295 3.44 -8.77 3.22
N PHE A 296 3.77 -7.71 3.94
CA PHE A 296 3.46 -6.35 3.51
C PHE A 296 4.09 -6.03 2.16
N PRO A 297 3.39 -5.30 1.27
CA PRO A 297 4.02 -4.74 0.08
C PRO A 297 5.02 -3.64 0.48
N PRO A 298 6.14 -3.48 -0.24
CA PRO A 298 7.07 -2.38 0.00
C PRO A 298 6.38 -1.02 -0.09
N GLY A 299 6.64 -0.14 0.88
CA GLY A 299 6.09 1.20 0.89
C GLY A 299 4.69 1.34 1.49
N LEU A 300 4.06 0.25 1.95
CA LEU A 300 2.82 0.32 2.72
C LEU A 300 3.05 1.18 3.97
N ARG A 301 2.21 2.18 4.17
CA ARG A 301 2.32 3.09 5.30
C ARG A 301 0.95 3.47 5.81
N TYR A 302 0.81 3.57 7.12
CA TYR A 302 -0.46 3.86 7.77
C TYR A 302 -0.28 4.35 9.19
N VAL A 303 -1.31 5.02 9.71
CA VAL A 303 -1.40 5.55 11.07
C VAL A 303 -2.33 4.67 11.90
N VAL A 304 -1.89 4.29 13.09
CA VAL A 304 -2.65 3.51 14.06
C VAL A 304 -2.97 4.36 15.28
N GLY A 305 -4.24 4.42 15.68
CA GLY A 305 -4.70 5.33 16.74
C GLY A 305 -5.02 6.74 16.23
N SER A 306 -5.17 7.71 17.13
CA SER A 306 -5.48 9.09 16.78
C SER A 306 -4.90 10.07 17.81
N PRO A 307 -4.20 11.13 17.37
CA PRO A 307 -3.69 12.18 18.30
C PRO A 307 -4.82 13.00 18.96
N THR A 308 -6.02 12.95 18.41
CA THR A 308 -7.18 13.72 18.89
C THR A 308 -8.26 12.83 19.53
N ALA A 309 -7.96 11.55 19.78
CA ALA A 309 -8.93 10.63 20.40
C ALA A 309 -9.33 11.12 21.78
N THR A 310 -10.59 10.95 22.13
CA THR A 310 -11.08 10.97 23.50
C THR A 310 -10.75 9.66 24.20
N GLN A 311 -10.85 9.64 25.53
CA GLN A 311 -10.61 8.41 26.28
C GLN A 311 -11.58 7.27 25.89
N ASP A 312 -12.83 7.60 25.61
CA ASP A 312 -13.82 6.61 25.18
C ASP A 312 -13.54 6.07 23.77
N GLU A 313 -13.12 6.91 22.84
CA GLU A 313 -12.69 6.49 21.51
C GLU A 313 -11.45 5.59 21.58
N PHE A 314 -10.45 5.94 22.37
CA PHE A 314 -9.25 5.11 22.58
C PHE A 314 -9.63 3.76 23.20
N ARG A 315 -10.45 3.76 24.28
CA ARG A 315 -10.90 2.56 24.97
C ARG A 315 -11.64 1.60 24.06
N ASN A 316 -12.47 2.13 23.15
CA ASN A 316 -13.29 1.33 22.23
C ASN A 316 -12.61 1.06 20.89
N ALA A 317 -11.40 1.57 20.68
CA ALA A 317 -10.63 1.30 19.46
C ALA A 317 -10.19 -0.16 19.40
N PRO A 318 -10.36 -0.86 18.27
CA PRO A 318 -10.02 -2.28 18.15
C PRO A 318 -8.54 -2.60 18.48
N GLY A 319 -7.64 -1.62 18.34
CA GLY A 319 -6.22 -1.76 18.63
C GLY A 319 -5.84 -1.63 20.10
N ALA A 320 -6.68 -1.00 20.92
CA ALA A 320 -6.38 -0.69 22.33
C ALA A 320 -6.68 -1.88 23.26
N VAL A 321 -6.06 -3.03 23.02
CA VAL A 321 -6.41 -4.29 23.70
C VAL A 321 -6.08 -4.30 25.20
N GLU A 322 -5.05 -3.58 25.63
CA GLU A 322 -4.63 -3.51 27.04
C GLU A 322 -4.48 -2.07 27.55
N GLY A 323 -4.31 -1.11 26.62
CA GLY A 323 -4.05 0.28 26.99
C GLY A 323 -2.74 0.44 27.74
N PHE A 324 -2.77 1.19 28.85
CA PHE A 324 -1.61 1.50 29.68
C PHE A 324 -1.56 0.66 30.94
N GLU A 325 -0.34 0.24 31.31
CA GLU A 325 -0.06 -0.46 32.56
C GLU A 325 1.26 0.01 33.20
N CYS A 326 1.41 -0.23 34.50
CA CYS A 326 2.65 -0.03 35.22
C CYS A 326 3.14 -1.40 35.77
N GLY A 327 4.04 -2.02 35.06
CA GLY A 327 4.45 -3.40 35.35
C GLY A 327 3.33 -4.39 35.01
N ASN A 328 2.89 -5.19 35.97
CA ASN A 328 1.82 -6.16 35.82
C ASN A 328 0.49 -5.68 36.44
N SER A 329 0.25 -4.37 36.47
CA SER A 329 -0.97 -3.79 37.03
C SER A 329 -2.15 -3.94 36.05
N ALA A 330 -3.35 -3.53 36.51
CA ALA A 330 -4.54 -3.51 35.68
C ALA A 330 -4.40 -2.51 34.53
N PHE A 331 -5.06 -2.82 33.42
CA PHE A 331 -5.10 -1.98 32.22
C PHE A 331 -5.81 -0.65 32.47
N ASN A 332 -5.28 0.41 31.86
CA ASN A 332 -5.83 1.76 31.94
C ASN A 332 -5.98 2.35 30.55
N TRP A 333 -7.00 3.19 30.36
CA TRP A 333 -7.29 3.85 29.11
C TRP A 333 -6.76 5.28 29.02
N ASP A 334 -5.95 5.64 30.03
CA ASP A 334 -5.11 6.81 30.09
C ASP A 334 -3.86 6.46 30.92
N ILE A 335 -2.85 7.33 30.94
CA ILE A 335 -1.68 7.17 31.80
C ILE A 335 -2.16 7.11 33.26
N PRO A 336 -1.82 6.07 34.03
CA PRO A 336 -2.21 5.96 35.44
C PRO A 336 -1.73 7.15 36.27
N ALA A 337 -2.48 7.56 37.29
CA ALA A 337 -2.09 8.67 38.18
C ALA A 337 -0.81 8.38 38.96
N ASN A 338 -0.56 7.12 39.30
CA ASN A 338 0.64 6.62 39.94
C ASN A 338 1.07 5.27 39.39
N CYS A 339 2.38 5.10 39.23
CA CYS A 339 3.01 3.81 38.97
C CYS A 339 3.86 3.39 40.18
N PRO A 340 3.85 2.14 40.62
CA PRO A 340 4.71 1.67 41.72
C PRO A 340 6.18 2.02 41.47
N ALA A 341 6.91 2.39 42.50
CA ALA A 341 8.33 2.71 42.41
C ALA A 341 9.11 1.48 41.84
N GLY A 342 10.01 1.73 40.89
CA GLY A 342 10.80 0.67 40.25
C GLY A 342 10.06 -0.11 39.15
N THR A 343 8.82 0.28 38.83
CA THR A 343 8.13 -0.21 37.62
C THR A 343 8.37 0.76 36.44
N GLN A 344 7.80 0.43 35.30
CA GLN A 344 7.84 1.21 34.07
C GLN A 344 6.43 1.41 33.52
N LEU A 345 6.21 2.48 32.79
CA LEU A 345 4.98 2.68 32.04
C LEU A 345 5.04 1.87 30.76
N ASN A 346 4.05 1.02 30.53
CA ASN A 346 3.91 0.25 29.29
C ASN A 346 2.62 0.66 28.56
N VAL A 347 2.63 0.48 27.21
CA VAL A 347 1.44 0.52 26.37
C VAL A 347 1.47 -0.66 25.40
N ARG A 348 0.31 -1.27 25.15
CA ARG A 348 0.10 -2.24 24.07
C ARG A 348 -0.99 -1.78 23.15
N TYR A 349 -0.65 -1.66 21.86
CA TYR A 349 -1.59 -1.21 20.84
C TYR A 349 -1.38 -1.98 19.54
N GLN A 350 -2.47 -2.52 18.97
CA GLN A 350 -2.48 -3.38 17.78
C GLN A 350 -2.89 -2.59 16.54
N ALA A 351 -2.24 -2.86 15.43
CA ALA A 351 -2.58 -2.34 14.12
C ALA A 351 -3.68 -3.16 13.43
N PRO A 352 -4.40 -2.58 12.46
CA PRO A 352 -5.22 -3.33 11.52
C PRO A 352 -4.34 -4.31 10.71
N SER A 353 -4.90 -5.49 10.38
CA SER A 353 -4.19 -6.58 9.70
C SER A 353 -4.87 -7.06 8.42
N CYS A 354 -5.82 -6.31 7.91
CA CYS A 354 -6.53 -6.55 6.66
C CYS A 354 -6.29 -5.38 5.71
N TRP A 355 -5.68 -5.66 4.56
CA TRP A 355 -5.35 -4.66 3.56
C TRP A 355 -6.29 -4.78 2.35
N ASN A 356 -6.65 -3.64 1.74
CA ASN A 356 -7.54 -3.65 0.57
C ASN A 356 -6.90 -4.22 -0.71
N GLY A 357 -5.59 -4.50 -0.70
CA GLY A 357 -4.87 -5.06 -1.84
C GLY A 357 -4.49 -4.05 -2.92
N LEU A 358 -4.93 -2.80 -2.80
CA LEU A 358 -4.82 -1.78 -3.84
C LEU A 358 -3.89 -0.63 -3.47
N HIS A 359 -3.99 -0.11 -2.25
CA HIS A 359 -3.35 1.13 -1.86
C HIS A 359 -2.24 0.92 -0.83
N LEU A 360 -1.10 1.55 -1.06
CA LEU A 360 -0.01 1.66 -0.08
C LEU A 360 -0.29 2.77 0.93
N ASP A 361 -1.17 3.71 0.56
CA ASP A 361 -1.62 4.83 1.38
C ASP A 361 -2.99 5.32 0.88
N SER A 362 -3.75 5.95 1.76
CA SER A 362 -5.04 6.61 1.49
C SER A 362 -5.04 8.03 2.03
N PRO A 363 -5.92 8.93 1.59
CA PRO A 363 -5.93 10.34 2.03
C PRO A 363 -6.04 10.54 3.54
N ASP A 364 -6.64 9.59 4.26
CA ASP A 364 -6.77 9.57 5.71
C ASP A 364 -5.67 8.74 6.39
N HIS A 365 -4.77 8.16 5.60
CA HIS A 365 -3.68 7.28 6.02
C HIS A 365 -4.13 6.05 6.84
N LYS A 366 -5.38 5.63 6.70
CA LYS A 366 -6.01 4.54 7.48
C LYS A 366 -6.94 3.65 6.68
N SER A 367 -7.81 4.22 5.83
CA SER A 367 -8.93 3.51 5.20
C SER A 367 -8.54 2.44 4.18
N HIS A 368 -7.28 2.33 3.81
CA HIS A 368 -6.76 1.19 3.03
C HIS A 368 -6.45 -0.03 3.89
N MET A 369 -6.54 0.10 5.22
CA MET A 369 -6.35 -0.96 6.20
C MET A 369 -7.62 -1.13 7.05
N ALA A 370 -7.90 -2.36 7.48
CA ALA A 370 -9.05 -2.67 8.37
C ALA A 370 -8.66 -3.70 9.43
N TYR A 371 -9.36 -3.66 10.56
CA TYR A 371 -9.28 -4.74 11.54
C TYR A 371 -10.13 -5.94 11.09
N PRO A 372 -9.70 -7.18 11.38
CA PRO A 372 -10.52 -8.35 11.12
C PRO A 372 -11.79 -8.34 12.00
N VAL A 373 -12.87 -8.89 11.46
CA VAL A 373 -14.12 -9.09 12.18
C VAL A 373 -14.24 -10.57 12.50
N ASN A 374 -14.34 -10.92 13.77
CA ASN A 374 -14.33 -12.31 14.24
C ASN A 374 -13.14 -13.14 13.66
N GLY A 375 -11.99 -12.49 13.56
CA GLY A 375 -10.77 -13.12 13.04
C GLY A 375 -10.74 -13.38 11.53
N VAL A 376 -11.62 -12.76 10.75
CA VAL A 376 -11.68 -12.84 9.29
C VAL A 376 -11.59 -11.45 8.70
N CYS A 377 -10.82 -11.28 7.64
CA CYS A 377 -10.75 -10.01 6.93
C CYS A 377 -12.07 -9.68 6.23
N PRO A 378 -12.55 -8.42 6.25
CA PRO A 378 -13.75 -8.03 5.51
C PRO A 378 -13.50 -8.10 4.00
N VAL A 379 -14.56 -8.30 3.22
CA VAL A 379 -14.48 -8.42 1.74
C VAL A 379 -13.87 -7.17 1.09
N SER A 380 -14.04 -5.99 1.68
CA SER A 380 -13.44 -4.74 1.23
C SER A 380 -11.91 -4.67 1.42
N HIS A 381 -11.38 -5.47 2.35
CA HIS A 381 -9.96 -5.56 2.69
C HIS A 381 -9.52 -7.03 2.77
N PRO A 382 -9.55 -7.75 1.64
CA PRO A 382 -9.51 -9.21 1.65
C PRO A 382 -8.12 -9.80 1.94
N VAL A 383 -7.08 -8.98 1.92
CA VAL A 383 -5.70 -9.44 2.04
C VAL A 383 -5.26 -9.42 3.50
N ALA A 384 -5.16 -10.59 4.12
CA ALA A 384 -4.58 -10.71 5.44
C ALA A 384 -3.07 -10.42 5.37
N VAL A 385 -2.61 -9.50 6.21
CA VAL A 385 -1.20 -9.10 6.39
C VAL A 385 -0.83 -9.19 7.86
N PRO A 386 0.46 -9.15 8.25
CA PRO A 386 0.83 -9.19 9.66
C PRO A 386 0.15 -8.07 10.45
N MET A 387 -0.36 -8.40 11.63
CA MET A 387 -0.78 -7.44 12.63
C MET A 387 0.45 -6.94 13.37
N ILE A 388 0.76 -5.66 13.23
CA ILE A 388 1.81 -5.05 14.07
C ILE A 388 1.23 -4.77 15.45
N GLU A 389 1.98 -5.14 16.49
CA GLU A 389 1.66 -4.77 17.85
C GLU A 389 2.86 -4.08 18.48
N PHE A 390 2.67 -2.81 18.86
CA PHE A 390 3.63 -2.10 19.68
C PHE A 390 3.46 -2.50 21.15
N LYS A 391 4.55 -2.96 21.75
CA LYS A 391 4.70 -3.09 23.19
C LYS A 391 5.84 -2.19 23.62
N MET A 392 5.49 -0.95 24.00
CA MET A 392 6.44 0.10 24.35
C MET A 392 6.54 0.25 25.84
N ALA A 393 7.75 0.53 26.33
CA ALA A 393 8.05 0.70 27.75
C ALA A 393 8.93 1.94 27.98
N TRP A 394 8.53 2.75 28.96
CA TRP A 394 9.28 3.94 29.36
C TRP A 394 9.68 3.84 30.83
N PRO A 395 10.92 4.23 31.21
CA PRO A 395 11.42 4.16 32.57
C PRO A 395 10.87 5.30 33.45
N VAL A 396 9.55 5.36 33.58
CA VAL A 396 8.85 6.31 34.44
C VAL A 396 8.00 5.59 35.47
N SER A 397 8.07 6.06 36.71
CA SER A 397 7.29 5.52 37.83
C SER A 397 7.04 6.62 38.89
N GLY A 398 6.28 6.27 39.91
CA GLY A 398 5.87 7.22 40.96
C GLY A 398 4.68 8.07 40.54
N ASN A 399 4.69 9.34 40.89
CA ASN A 399 3.64 10.30 40.53
C ASN A 399 3.70 10.62 39.04
N MET A 400 2.64 10.28 38.31
CA MET A 400 2.54 10.41 36.84
C MET A 400 1.81 11.69 36.39
N ALA A 401 1.52 12.64 37.31
CA ALA A 401 0.74 13.84 36.98
C ALA A 401 1.38 14.73 35.90
N GLY A 402 2.72 14.71 35.78
CA GLY A 402 3.47 15.40 34.73
C GLY A 402 3.70 14.59 33.45
N VAL A 403 3.27 13.34 33.43
CA VAL A 403 3.56 12.45 32.30
C VAL A 403 2.48 12.60 31.21
N ARG A 404 2.92 12.90 30.00
CA ARG A 404 2.06 13.09 28.83
C ARG A 404 2.81 12.77 27.54
N PHE A 405 2.09 12.50 26.48
CA PHE A 405 2.64 12.48 25.13
C PHE A 405 2.71 13.90 24.53
N ALA A 406 3.53 14.06 23.50
CA ALA A 406 3.56 15.29 22.70
C ALA A 406 2.20 15.59 22.06
N SER A 407 1.39 14.57 21.78
CA SER A 407 0.02 14.66 21.29
C SER A 407 -1.03 14.95 22.38
N GLY A 408 -0.72 14.77 23.67
CA GLY A 408 -1.65 15.01 24.78
C GLY A 408 -1.63 13.95 25.86
N ARG A 409 -2.82 13.58 26.37
CA ARG A 409 -3.01 12.53 27.39
C ARG A 409 -2.73 11.13 26.81
N GLY A 410 -2.68 10.11 27.66
CA GLY A 410 -2.43 8.73 27.24
C GLY A 410 -3.30 8.25 26.10
N PHE A 411 -4.57 8.58 26.12
CA PHE A 411 -5.51 8.21 25.05
C PHE A 411 -5.26 8.88 23.69
N SER A 412 -4.35 9.87 23.60
CA SER A 412 -3.85 10.42 22.34
C SER A 412 -2.72 9.60 21.71
N PHE A 413 -2.37 8.45 22.34
CA PHE A 413 -1.33 7.57 21.80
C PHE A 413 -1.72 7.04 20.44
N HIS A 414 -0.80 7.15 19.52
CA HIS A 414 -0.86 6.59 18.17
C HIS A 414 0.55 6.22 17.76
N TYR A 415 0.66 5.48 16.67
CA TYR A 415 1.95 5.23 16.04
C TYR A 415 1.80 5.08 14.54
N ASP A 416 2.89 5.27 13.87
CA ASP A 416 2.97 5.31 12.42
C ASP A 416 3.95 4.27 11.94
N VAL A 417 3.65 3.69 10.78
CA VAL A 417 4.45 2.65 10.15
C VAL A 417 4.68 3.01 8.69
N TYR A 418 5.94 3.03 8.28
CA TYR A 418 6.31 3.08 6.88
C TYR A 418 7.15 1.85 6.55
N ASN A 419 6.52 0.85 5.93
CA ASN A 419 7.13 -0.46 5.67
C ASN A 419 8.26 -0.39 4.65
N VAL A 420 9.46 -0.74 5.10
CA VAL A 420 10.70 -0.78 4.31
C VAL A 420 11.51 -2.06 4.60
N TRP A 421 10.83 -3.14 4.91
CA TRP A 421 11.48 -4.44 5.00
C TRP A 421 12.10 -4.83 3.66
N GLU A 422 13.24 -5.50 3.70
CA GLU A 422 13.75 -6.25 2.56
C GLU A 422 12.76 -7.37 2.21
N PRO A 423 12.12 -7.35 1.01
CA PRO A 423 11.00 -8.23 0.73
C PRO A 423 11.28 -9.73 0.90
N PRO A 424 12.47 -10.27 0.52
CA PRO A 424 12.76 -11.69 0.74
C PRO A 424 12.83 -12.07 2.21
N ILE A 425 13.38 -11.19 3.05
CA ILE A 425 13.54 -11.40 4.50
C ILE A 425 12.16 -11.43 5.17
N LEU A 426 11.32 -10.40 4.90
CA LEU A 426 9.96 -10.37 5.43
C LEU A 426 9.14 -11.59 4.99
N ALA A 427 9.23 -11.96 3.70
CA ALA A 427 8.52 -13.12 3.17
C ALA A 427 8.97 -14.44 3.83
N ALA A 428 10.26 -14.58 4.14
CA ALA A 428 10.78 -15.76 4.85
C ALA A 428 10.24 -15.82 6.28
N LEU A 429 10.25 -14.70 7.02
CA LEU A 429 9.73 -14.63 8.39
C LEU A 429 8.22 -14.89 8.44
N VAL A 430 7.42 -14.28 7.55
CA VAL A 430 5.97 -14.54 7.47
C VAL A 430 5.70 -16.00 7.18
N ARG A 431 6.35 -16.58 6.16
CA ARG A 431 6.15 -17.98 5.77
C ARG A 431 6.55 -18.94 6.87
N HIS A 432 7.73 -18.74 7.49
CA HIS A 432 8.26 -19.66 8.49
C HIS A 432 7.53 -19.53 9.83
N CYS A 433 7.37 -18.31 10.33
CA CYS A 433 6.85 -18.05 11.67
C CYS A 433 5.32 -17.99 11.69
N ILE A 434 4.71 -17.04 10.95
CA ILE A 434 3.27 -16.85 10.99
C ILE A 434 2.57 -18.04 10.33
N ASN A 435 2.84 -18.28 9.04
CA ASN A 435 2.18 -19.34 8.30
C ASN A 435 2.60 -20.74 8.79
N GLY A 436 3.80 -20.86 9.36
CA GLY A 436 4.31 -22.07 9.98
C GLY A 436 3.74 -22.38 11.35
N GLY A 437 2.97 -21.47 11.96
CA GLY A 437 2.35 -21.64 13.28
C GLY A 437 3.34 -21.58 14.42
N LEU A 438 4.39 -20.74 14.33
CA LEU A 438 5.47 -20.61 15.29
C LEU A 438 5.42 -19.28 16.05
N GLN A 439 6.08 -19.24 17.21
CA GLN A 439 6.31 -18.03 17.99
C GLN A 439 7.80 -17.68 17.97
N CYS A 440 8.19 -16.89 17.01
CA CYS A 440 9.60 -16.69 16.69
C CYS A 440 10.20 -15.43 17.32
N ASN A 441 11.51 -15.53 17.60
CA ASN A 441 12.38 -14.38 17.88
C ASN A 441 12.73 -13.60 16.56
N PRO A 442 13.54 -12.51 16.61
CA PRO A 442 13.90 -11.74 15.40
C PRO A 442 14.62 -12.52 14.30
N ARG A 443 15.23 -13.66 14.63
CA ARG A 443 15.88 -14.54 13.65
C ARG A 443 14.91 -15.52 12.98
N GLY A 444 13.67 -15.53 13.41
CA GLY A 444 12.70 -16.53 12.96
C GLY A 444 12.89 -17.89 13.64
N PHE A 445 13.42 -17.93 14.86
CA PHE A 445 13.62 -19.15 15.65
C PHE A 445 12.59 -19.22 16.79
N ASP A 446 11.90 -20.36 16.88
CA ASP A 446 10.98 -20.66 17.98
C ASP A 446 11.71 -21.55 19.00
N GLN A 447 11.97 -21.02 20.19
CA GLN A 447 12.68 -21.74 21.25
C GLN A 447 11.90 -22.97 21.76
N TYR A 448 10.59 -23.02 21.58
CA TYR A 448 9.74 -24.14 21.99
C TYR A 448 9.61 -25.21 20.90
N LYS A 449 10.10 -24.92 19.69
CA LYS A 449 10.10 -25.82 18.53
C LYS A 449 11.44 -25.77 17.79
N PRO A 450 12.55 -26.07 18.47
CA PRO A 450 13.90 -25.91 17.92
C PRO A 450 14.15 -26.77 16.68
N GLU A 451 13.44 -27.89 16.53
CA GLU A 451 13.52 -28.80 15.38
C GLU A 451 13.06 -28.13 14.07
N ARG A 452 12.32 -27.03 14.15
CA ARG A 452 11.86 -26.27 12.99
C ARG A 452 12.96 -25.34 12.42
N GLY A 453 14.07 -25.17 13.15
CA GLY A 453 15.15 -24.28 12.77
C GLY A 453 14.76 -22.80 12.80
N ALA A 454 15.62 -21.97 12.24
CA ALA A 454 15.39 -20.52 12.09
C ALA A 454 15.17 -20.13 10.62
N ALA A 455 14.37 -19.10 10.38
CA ALA A 455 14.16 -18.54 9.03
C ALA A 455 15.42 -17.85 8.47
N LEU A 456 16.23 -17.28 9.37
CA LEU A 456 17.45 -16.54 9.03
C LEU A 456 18.67 -17.19 9.71
N ASN A 457 19.82 -17.09 9.07
CA ASN A 457 21.07 -17.55 9.63
C ASN A 457 21.52 -16.66 10.83
N GLU A 458 22.70 -16.93 11.39
CA GLU A 458 23.21 -16.18 12.56
C GLU A 458 23.47 -14.70 12.29
N ASN A 459 23.65 -14.32 11.03
CA ASN A 459 23.83 -12.94 10.60
C ASN A 459 22.51 -12.27 10.17
N TYR A 460 21.37 -12.89 10.48
CA TYR A 460 20.01 -12.42 10.08
C TYR A 460 19.82 -12.29 8.56
N GLN A 461 20.46 -13.13 7.81
CA GLN A 461 20.33 -13.25 6.36
C GLN A 461 19.64 -14.57 5.99
N LEU A 462 19.13 -14.63 4.77
CA LEU A 462 18.63 -15.92 4.24
C LEU A 462 19.78 -16.93 4.19
N PRO A 463 19.53 -18.21 4.54
CA PRO A 463 20.52 -19.28 4.47
C PRO A 463 21.11 -19.47 3.08
#